data_74dd3b5817e9bddc6357796f3d82a218
#
_entry.id   74dd3b5817e9bddc6357796f3d82a218
#
_cell.length_a   1.000
_cell.length_b   1.000
_cell.length_c   1.000
_cell.angle_alpha   90.00
_cell.angle_beta   90.00
_cell.angle_gamma   90.00
#
_symmetry.space_group_name_H-M   'P 1'
#
loop_
_entity.id
_entity.type
_entity.pdbx_description
1 polymer ?
#
loop_
_entity_poly.entity_id
_entity_poly.type
_entity_poly.pdbx_seq_one_letter_code
_entity_poly.pdbx_strand_id
1 'polypeptide(L)'
;MKTKCVRHSDAQGMVEYALILLLIAIASLLILQLSGISVRDVYCRVASGFGANACGGTAYCKDDFSNLNGWKVSAGPATGWKIVNGQMCADSYGTLANKCSMAGMPSNDYVAEIDGAKLNQGNGYGLFFRATDSGLGMNGYAFQYDPGLSGVVIRKWVNGAEINPALAFKSMPGTDWYGAAHKLSVKVQGNTFIGMLDGVPVLTATDSTYPSGGTALRTWDSTQVCMDSFGVNPIAP
;
A
#
# COMPACT_ATOMS: atom_id res chain seq x y z
N MET A 1 58.44 50.64 11.64
CA MET A 1 57.67 49.40 11.92
C MET A 1 56.48 49.34 10.98
N LYS A 2 56.47 48.38 10.01
CA LYS A 2 55.32 48.21 9.10
C LYS A 2 54.55 46.98 9.61
N THR A 3 53.35 47.22 10.14
CA THR A 3 52.40 46.17 10.56
C THR A 3 51.78 45.54 9.32
N LYS A 4 52.04 44.25 9.10
CA LYS A 4 51.44 43.42 8.04
C LYS A 4 50.03 43.04 8.48
N CYS A 5 49.00 43.57 7.80
CA CYS A 5 47.60 43.10 7.94
C CYS A 5 47.52 41.70 7.32
N VAL A 6 47.30 40.68 8.11
CA VAL A 6 46.99 39.31 7.65
C VAL A 6 45.53 39.30 7.24
N ARG A 7 45.23 39.12 5.94
CA ARG A 7 43.88 38.92 5.43
C ARG A 7 43.43 37.50 5.81
N HIS A 8 42.39 37.40 6.60
CA HIS A 8 41.64 36.17 6.81
C HIS A 8 40.74 35.90 5.59
N SER A 9 41.26 35.25 4.54
CA SER A 9 40.48 34.84 3.37
C SER A 9 39.87 33.41 3.51
N ASP A 10 40.38 32.61 4.46
CA ASP A 10 39.99 31.19 4.58
C ASP A 10 38.66 30.98 5.30
N ALA A 11 38.19 31.94 6.10
CA ALA A 11 36.90 31.83 6.79
C ALA A 11 35.69 32.08 5.88
N GLN A 12 35.87 32.86 4.83
CA GLN A 12 34.80 33.25 3.92
C GLN A 12 34.33 32.06 3.05
N GLY A 13 35.25 31.24 2.57
CA GLY A 13 34.92 30.04 1.78
C GLY A 13 34.15 28.99 2.57
N MET A 14 34.45 28.77 3.85
CA MET A 14 33.71 27.81 4.67
C MET A 14 32.24 28.21 4.90
N VAL A 15 31.96 29.49 5.05
CA VAL A 15 30.60 29.99 5.21
C VAL A 15 29.78 29.83 3.92
N GLU A 16 30.40 30.06 2.76
CA GLU A 16 29.75 29.86 1.45
C GLU A 16 29.40 28.39 1.22
N TYR A 17 30.31 27.47 1.49
CA TYR A 17 30.02 26.03 1.39
C TYR A 17 28.92 25.59 2.37
N ALA A 18 28.93 26.09 3.59
CA ALA A 18 27.89 25.77 4.59
C ALA A 18 26.50 26.28 4.12
N LEU A 19 26.42 27.49 3.53
CA LEU A 19 25.18 28.02 2.99
C LEU A 19 24.69 27.22 1.78
N ILE A 20 25.56 26.81 0.88
CA ILE A 20 25.20 25.95 -0.27
C ILE A 20 24.65 24.62 0.21
N LEU A 21 25.32 23.95 1.16
CA LEU A 21 24.85 22.68 1.73
C LEU A 21 23.49 22.83 2.42
N LEU A 22 23.29 23.92 3.15
CA LEU A 22 22.00 24.23 3.78
C LEU A 22 20.89 24.41 2.76
N LEU A 23 21.14 25.14 1.67
CA LEU A 23 20.16 25.34 0.58
C LEU A 23 19.81 24.05 -0.12
N ILE A 24 20.82 23.19 -0.40
CA ILE A 24 20.59 21.88 -1.00
C ILE A 24 19.76 20.99 -0.06
N ALA A 25 20.05 21.02 1.25
CA ALA A 25 19.27 20.26 2.23
C ALA A 25 17.81 20.74 2.30
N ILE A 26 17.56 22.04 2.34
CA ILE A 26 16.22 22.61 2.34
C ILE A 26 15.46 22.28 1.05
N ALA A 27 16.10 22.44 -0.12
CA ALA A 27 15.50 22.09 -1.41
C ALA A 27 15.14 20.60 -1.48
N SER A 28 15.99 19.71 -1.00
CA SER A 28 15.75 18.28 -0.95
C SER A 28 14.56 17.94 -0.05
N LEU A 29 14.43 18.59 1.11
CA LEU A 29 13.30 18.41 2.01
C LEU A 29 11.97 18.89 1.39
N LEU A 30 11.99 20.02 0.67
CA LEU A 30 10.80 20.54 -0.02
C LEU A 30 10.35 19.59 -1.15
N ILE A 31 11.28 19.05 -1.93
CA ILE A 31 10.98 18.08 -2.98
C ILE A 31 10.38 16.81 -2.39
N LEU A 32 10.92 16.29 -1.28
CA LEU A 32 10.37 15.13 -0.58
C LEU A 32 8.95 15.38 -0.07
N GLN A 33 8.66 16.55 0.49
CA GLN A 33 7.31 16.92 0.92
C GLN A 33 6.32 17.03 -0.25
N LEU A 34 6.75 17.58 -1.38
CA LEU A 34 5.93 17.68 -2.59
C LEU A 34 5.65 16.32 -3.25
N SER A 35 6.57 15.37 -3.13
CA SER A 35 6.40 14.01 -3.65
C SER A 35 5.54 13.09 -2.76
N GLY A 36 5.06 13.57 -1.61
CA GLY A 36 4.29 12.77 -0.66
C GLY A 36 5.11 11.68 0.06
N ILE A 37 6.41 11.62 -0.17
CA ILE A 37 7.33 10.68 0.48
C ILE A 37 7.87 11.35 1.74
N SER A 38 7.66 10.73 2.90
CA SER A 38 8.24 11.25 4.14
C SER A 38 9.76 11.02 4.17
N VAL A 39 10.51 11.92 4.81
CA VAL A 39 11.97 11.72 5.06
C VAL A 39 12.23 10.40 5.76
N ARG A 40 11.30 9.98 6.62
CA ARG A 40 11.32 8.68 7.30
C ARG A 40 11.25 7.52 6.31
N ASP A 41 10.37 7.58 5.30
CA ASP A 41 10.22 6.50 4.31
C ASP A 41 11.50 6.34 3.49
N VAL A 42 12.14 7.44 3.11
CA VAL A 42 13.45 7.41 2.43
C VAL A 42 14.52 6.81 3.33
N TYR A 43 14.60 7.27 4.60
CA TYR A 43 15.53 6.72 5.57
C TYR A 43 15.31 5.23 5.80
N CYS A 44 14.04 4.81 5.92
CA CYS A 44 13.68 3.40 6.11
C CYS A 44 14.04 2.52 4.92
N ARG A 45 13.83 3.00 3.69
CA ARG A 45 14.25 2.28 2.47
C ARG A 45 15.77 2.12 2.40
N VAL A 46 16.49 3.19 2.70
CA VAL A 46 17.97 3.15 2.72
C VAL A 46 18.48 2.23 3.84
N ALA A 47 17.96 2.36 5.05
CA ALA A 47 18.35 1.52 6.19
C ALA A 47 18.03 0.04 5.97
N SER A 48 16.88 -0.27 5.35
CA SER A 48 16.51 -1.65 4.98
C SER A 48 17.45 -2.23 3.92
N GLY A 49 17.91 -1.41 2.97
CA GLY A 49 18.91 -1.81 1.97
C GLY A 49 20.27 -2.20 2.58
N PHE A 50 20.57 -1.71 3.78
CA PHE A 50 21.75 -2.08 4.57
C PHE A 50 21.47 -3.16 5.64
N GLY A 51 20.29 -3.80 5.59
CA GLY A 51 19.93 -4.86 6.54
C GLY A 51 19.55 -4.37 7.94
N ALA A 52 19.37 -3.07 8.15
CA ALA A 52 18.98 -2.51 9.43
C ALA A 52 17.44 -2.55 9.59
N ASN A 53 16.95 -3.21 10.64
CA ASN A 53 15.53 -3.17 11.06
C ASN A 53 15.16 -1.83 11.74
N ALA A 54 15.75 -0.72 11.30
CA ALA A 54 15.71 0.55 12.02
C ALA A 54 14.37 1.30 11.96
N CYS A 55 13.43 0.87 11.14
CA CYS A 55 12.31 1.72 10.73
C CYS A 55 10.89 1.17 10.87
N GLY A 56 10.69 0.15 11.53
CA GLY A 56 9.34 -0.36 11.76
C GLY A 56 9.39 -1.64 12.56
N GLY A 57 8.41 -1.83 13.40
CA GLY A 57 8.13 -3.14 13.95
C GLY A 57 8.10 -4.14 12.79
N THR A 58 8.49 -5.37 13.07
CA THR A 58 8.41 -6.50 12.15
C THR A 58 7.03 -6.48 11.49
N ALA A 59 6.97 -6.55 10.16
CA ALA A 59 5.71 -6.66 9.45
C ALA A 59 4.87 -7.77 10.11
N TYR A 60 3.59 -7.52 10.33
CA TYR A 60 2.69 -8.53 10.88
C TYR A 60 2.59 -9.72 9.94
N CYS A 61 2.68 -9.43 8.66
CA CYS A 61 2.69 -10.41 7.59
C CYS A 61 3.37 -9.83 6.35
N LYS A 62 4.14 -10.68 5.66
CA LYS A 62 4.72 -10.35 4.37
C LYS A 62 4.73 -11.59 3.49
N ASP A 63 4.42 -11.43 2.22
CA ASP A 63 4.51 -12.46 1.20
C ASP A 63 5.12 -11.89 -0.07
N ASP A 64 6.18 -12.52 -0.55
CA ASP A 64 6.88 -12.20 -1.79
C ASP A 64 6.40 -13.05 -2.97
N PHE A 65 5.34 -13.83 -2.76
CA PHE A 65 4.76 -14.71 -3.74
C PHE A 65 5.72 -15.76 -4.33
N SER A 66 6.68 -16.22 -3.53
CA SER A 66 7.54 -17.34 -3.92
C SER A 66 6.76 -18.67 -4.10
N ASN A 67 5.60 -18.80 -3.44
CA ASN A 67 4.70 -19.93 -3.53
C ASN A 67 3.29 -19.58 -3.02
N LEU A 68 2.32 -20.50 -3.18
CA LEU A 68 0.94 -20.35 -2.70
C LEU A 68 0.70 -20.91 -1.28
N ASN A 69 1.75 -21.30 -0.56
CA ASN A 69 1.60 -21.92 0.75
C ASN A 69 0.91 -20.98 1.74
N GLY A 70 -0.16 -21.48 2.35
CA GLY A 70 -0.97 -20.73 3.31
C GLY A 70 -2.03 -19.82 2.69
N TRP A 71 -2.04 -19.66 1.38
CA TRP A 71 -3.14 -19.02 0.67
C TRP A 71 -4.30 -19.98 0.45
N LYS A 72 -5.51 -19.51 0.65
CA LYS A 72 -6.73 -20.28 0.46
C LYS A 72 -7.71 -19.51 -0.42
N VAL A 73 -8.17 -20.11 -1.49
CA VAL A 73 -9.25 -19.57 -2.31
C VAL A 73 -10.57 -19.68 -1.54
N SER A 74 -11.19 -18.54 -1.25
CA SER A 74 -12.49 -18.46 -0.56
C SER A 74 -13.66 -18.39 -1.52
N ALA A 75 -13.43 -17.88 -2.74
CA ALA A 75 -14.44 -17.80 -3.80
C ALA A 75 -13.78 -17.86 -5.17
N GLY A 76 -14.54 -18.23 -6.19
CA GLY A 76 -14.05 -18.37 -7.57
C GLY A 76 -13.37 -19.70 -7.85
N PRO A 77 -12.80 -19.89 -9.04
CA PRO A 77 -12.13 -21.12 -9.43
C PRO A 77 -10.83 -21.31 -8.64
N ALA A 78 -10.61 -22.53 -8.16
CA ALA A 78 -9.41 -22.87 -7.37
C ALA A 78 -8.10 -22.63 -8.13
N THR A 79 -8.13 -22.67 -9.46
CA THR A 79 -6.99 -22.42 -10.36
C THR A 79 -6.86 -20.98 -10.84
N GLY A 80 -7.75 -20.10 -10.39
CA GLY A 80 -7.79 -18.69 -10.82
C GLY A 80 -6.60 -17.85 -10.33
N TRP A 81 -5.87 -18.37 -9.32
CA TRP A 81 -4.67 -17.75 -8.74
C TRP A 81 -3.47 -18.67 -8.92
N LYS A 82 -2.35 -18.13 -9.38
CA LYS A 82 -1.12 -18.89 -9.64
C LYS A 82 0.12 -18.02 -9.44
N ILE A 83 1.26 -18.65 -9.17
CA ILE A 83 2.56 -17.98 -9.18
C ILE A 83 3.14 -18.08 -10.57
N VAL A 84 3.49 -16.93 -11.15
CA VAL A 84 4.13 -16.80 -12.45
C VAL A 84 5.32 -15.86 -12.31
N ASN A 85 6.53 -16.37 -12.56
CA ASN A 85 7.77 -15.60 -12.47
C ASN A 85 7.96 -14.86 -11.13
N GLY A 86 7.56 -15.48 -10.01
CA GLY A 86 7.67 -14.88 -8.68
C GLY A 86 6.59 -13.84 -8.36
N GLN A 87 5.53 -13.75 -9.15
CA GLN A 87 4.39 -12.87 -8.93
C GLN A 87 3.14 -13.69 -8.66
N MET A 88 2.25 -13.19 -7.82
CA MET A 88 0.89 -13.70 -7.69
C MET A 88 0.05 -13.17 -8.83
N CYS A 89 -0.41 -14.04 -9.72
CA CYS A 89 -1.24 -13.68 -10.86
C CYS A 89 -2.64 -14.27 -10.74
N ALA A 90 -3.65 -13.45 -11.07
CA ALA A 90 -5.02 -13.88 -11.29
C ALA A 90 -5.38 -13.72 -12.77
N ASP A 91 -6.16 -14.65 -13.30
CA ASP A 91 -6.69 -14.64 -14.68
C ASP A 91 -8.19 -14.84 -14.72
N SER A 92 -8.87 -14.66 -13.59
CA SER A 92 -10.29 -14.88 -13.41
C SER A 92 -10.82 -14.09 -12.21
N TYR A 93 -12.13 -14.17 -11.94
CA TYR A 93 -12.67 -13.67 -10.68
C TYR A 93 -12.27 -14.59 -9.53
N GLY A 94 -12.10 -14.04 -8.35
CA GLY A 94 -11.83 -14.83 -7.16
C GLY A 94 -11.51 -14.00 -5.94
N THR A 95 -11.56 -14.63 -4.78
CA THR A 95 -11.10 -14.05 -3.51
C THR A 95 -10.11 -15.01 -2.88
N LEU A 96 -8.95 -14.50 -2.51
CA LEU A 96 -7.88 -15.28 -1.92
C LEU A 96 -7.61 -14.80 -0.50
N ALA A 97 -7.95 -15.61 0.51
CA ALA A 97 -7.60 -15.30 1.89
C ALA A 97 -6.09 -15.43 2.10
N ASN A 98 -5.48 -14.50 2.82
CA ASN A 98 -4.06 -14.55 3.05
C ASN A 98 -3.68 -15.56 4.16
N LYS A 99 -2.41 -15.93 4.19
CA LYS A 99 -1.86 -16.87 5.19
C LYS A 99 -1.67 -16.24 6.58
N CYS A 100 -1.78 -14.97 6.70
CA CYS A 100 -1.64 -14.22 7.95
C CYS A 100 -2.97 -14.15 8.71
N SER A 101 -3.66 -15.22 8.56
CA SER A 101 -4.98 -15.55 9.05
C SER A 101 -5.65 -14.51 9.94
N MET A 102 -6.86 -14.34 9.68
CA MET A 102 -7.86 -13.50 10.34
C MET A 102 -7.89 -13.61 11.87
N ALA A 103 -7.39 -14.70 12.44
CA ALA A 103 -7.37 -14.96 13.89
C ALA A 103 -6.08 -14.49 14.60
N GLY A 104 -5.08 -14.00 13.87
CA GLY A 104 -3.72 -13.79 14.40
C GLY A 104 -3.09 -12.46 14.11
N MET A 105 -3.83 -11.45 13.69
CA MET A 105 -3.28 -10.10 13.54
C MET A 105 -3.03 -9.51 14.94
N PRO A 106 -1.80 -9.08 15.25
CA PRO A 106 -1.46 -8.57 16.59
C PRO A 106 -2.09 -7.22 16.89
N SER A 107 -2.67 -6.55 15.90
CA SER A 107 -3.41 -5.29 16.06
C SER A 107 -4.54 -5.18 15.06
N ASN A 108 -5.61 -4.49 15.46
CA ASN A 108 -6.71 -4.09 14.55
C ASN A 108 -6.37 -2.82 13.78
N ASP A 109 -5.27 -2.15 14.12
CA ASP A 109 -4.76 -0.96 13.46
C ASP A 109 -3.48 -1.35 12.69
N TYR A 110 -3.51 -1.19 11.37
CA TYR A 110 -2.44 -1.63 10.47
C TYR A 110 -2.50 -0.92 9.12
N VAL A 111 -1.46 -1.11 8.33
CA VAL A 111 -1.46 -0.82 6.89
C VAL A 111 -1.39 -2.14 6.15
N ALA A 112 -2.39 -2.43 5.32
CA ALA A 112 -2.33 -3.55 4.40
C ALA A 112 -2.04 -3.04 2.98
N GLU A 113 -1.21 -3.76 2.23
CA GLU A 113 -0.75 -3.30 0.93
C GLU A 113 -0.53 -4.45 -0.06
N ILE A 114 -0.78 -4.17 -1.32
CA ILE A 114 -0.39 -4.93 -2.49
C ILE A 114 0.62 -4.06 -3.24
N ASP A 115 1.82 -4.57 -3.52
CA ASP A 115 2.84 -3.82 -4.26
C ASP A 115 3.04 -4.42 -5.65
N GLY A 116 3.41 -3.57 -6.61
CA GLY A 116 3.68 -3.97 -7.98
C GLY A 116 2.49 -4.57 -8.72
N ALA A 117 1.26 -4.23 -8.32
CA ALA A 117 0.06 -4.76 -8.98
C ALA A 117 -0.14 -4.14 -10.37
N LYS A 118 0.05 -4.95 -11.41
CA LYS A 118 -0.19 -4.55 -12.79
C LYS A 118 -1.44 -5.21 -13.34
N LEU A 119 -2.45 -4.40 -13.61
CA LEU A 119 -3.67 -4.82 -14.28
C LEU A 119 -3.40 -4.90 -15.79
N ASN A 120 -3.63 -6.06 -16.39
CA ASN A 120 -3.46 -6.27 -17.83
C ASN A 120 -4.80 -6.27 -18.57
N GLN A 121 -5.88 -6.66 -17.88
CA GLN A 121 -7.22 -6.74 -18.44
C GLN A 121 -8.26 -6.78 -17.33
N GLY A 122 -9.52 -6.45 -17.65
CA GLY A 122 -10.70 -6.60 -16.80
C GLY A 122 -11.00 -5.36 -15.96
N ASN A 123 -11.91 -5.51 -15.00
CA ASN A 123 -12.52 -4.40 -14.30
C ASN A 123 -11.84 -4.05 -12.98
N GLY A 124 -10.77 -4.77 -12.58
CA GLY A 124 -9.97 -4.35 -11.46
C GLY A 124 -9.65 -5.42 -10.42
N TYR A 125 -8.98 -4.97 -9.38
CA TYR A 125 -8.56 -5.79 -8.24
C TYR A 125 -8.73 -5.01 -6.94
N GLY A 126 -8.68 -5.71 -5.83
CA GLY A 126 -8.84 -5.08 -4.53
C GLY A 126 -8.24 -5.88 -3.38
N LEU A 127 -8.21 -5.20 -2.26
CA LEU A 127 -7.70 -5.68 -0.99
C LEU A 127 -8.83 -5.65 0.03
N PHE A 128 -9.20 -6.83 0.55
CA PHE A 128 -10.05 -6.91 1.72
C PHE A 128 -9.26 -6.60 2.99
N PHE A 129 -9.92 -5.94 3.93
CA PHE A 129 -9.39 -5.66 5.27
C PHE A 129 -10.51 -5.79 6.31
N ARG A 130 -10.12 -6.09 7.56
CA ARG A 130 -11.05 -6.49 8.62
C ARG A 130 -12.05 -7.53 8.13
N ALA A 131 -11.54 -8.49 7.36
CA ALA A 131 -12.33 -9.44 6.65
C ALA A 131 -12.39 -10.79 7.38
N THR A 132 -13.54 -11.46 7.24
CA THR A 132 -13.79 -12.79 7.77
C THR A 132 -14.60 -13.58 6.74
N ASP A 133 -14.19 -14.82 6.45
CA ASP A 133 -14.97 -15.73 5.66
C ASP A 133 -16.04 -16.36 6.57
N SER A 134 -17.30 -16.09 6.28
CA SER A 134 -18.43 -16.60 7.06
C SER A 134 -18.93 -17.98 6.61
N GLY A 135 -18.31 -18.57 5.61
CA GLY A 135 -18.84 -19.74 4.91
C GLY A 135 -19.95 -19.42 3.89
N LEU A 136 -20.53 -18.23 3.97
CA LEU A 136 -21.46 -17.67 2.97
C LEU A 136 -20.76 -16.62 2.09
N GLY A 137 -19.45 -16.45 2.27
CA GLY A 137 -18.62 -15.46 1.60
C GLY A 137 -18.02 -14.45 2.56
N MET A 138 -17.29 -13.48 2.03
CA MET A 138 -16.56 -12.52 2.83
C MET A 138 -17.48 -11.50 3.52
N ASN A 139 -17.22 -11.27 4.79
CA ASN A 139 -17.64 -10.11 5.55
C ASN A 139 -16.44 -9.18 5.76
N GLY A 140 -16.64 -7.87 5.81
CA GLY A 140 -15.55 -6.92 6.01
C GLY A 140 -15.62 -5.72 5.08
N TYR A 141 -14.47 -5.19 4.73
CA TYR A 141 -14.34 -4.07 3.81
C TYR A 141 -13.39 -4.40 2.68
N ALA A 142 -13.56 -3.78 1.53
CA ALA A 142 -12.66 -3.90 0.40
C ALA A 142 -12.29 -2.52 -0.14
N PHE A 143 -11.00 -2.29 -0.34
CA PHE A 143 -10.48 -1.16 -1.13
C PHE A 143 -10.17 -1.67 -2.53
N GLN A 144 -10.72 -1.02 -3.55
CA GLN A 144 -10.73 -1.50 -4.93
C GLN A 144 -10.13 -0.45 -5.86
N TYR A 145 -9.28 -0.92 -6.76
CA TYR A 145 -8.79 -0.24 -7.96
C TYR A 145 -9.70 -0.67 -9.11
N ASP A 146 -10.59 0.22 -9.55
CA ASP A 146 -11.77 -0.14 -10.33
C ASP A 146 -11.90 0.69 -11.62
N PRO A 147 -11.25 0.26 -12.71
CA PRO A 147 -11.40 0.89 -14.03
C PRO A 147 -12.84 0.88 -14.53
N GLY A 148 -13.64 -0.14 -14.19
CA GLY A 148 -15.03 -0.24 -14.56
C GLY A 148 -15.88 0.92 -14.02
N LEU A 149 -15.50 1.46 -12.86
CA LEU A 149 -16.08 2.67 -12.27
C LEU A 149 -15.29 3.94 -12.61
N SER A 150 -14.18 3.83 -13.33
CA SER A 150 -13.21 4.91 -13.55
C SER A 150 -12.78 5.57 -12.23
N GLY A 151 -12.51 4.77 -11.20
CA GLY A 151 -12.19 5.26 -9.88
C GLY A 151 -11.63 4.23 -8.90
N VAL A 152 -11.48 4.68 -7.66
CA VAL A 152 -11.16 3.84 -6.51
C VAL A 152 -12.30 3.91 -5.51
N VAL A 153 -12.54 2.80 -4.79
CA VAL A 153 -13.73 2.71 -3.94
C VAL A 153 -13.44 1.89 -2.68
N ILE A 154 -14.00 2.30 -1.53
CA ILE A 154 -14.09 1.46 -0.33
C ILE A 154 -15.53 1.02 -0.18
N ARG A 155 -15.74 -0.31 -0.10
CA ARG A 155 -17.04 -0.95 0.06
C ARG A 155 -17.09 -1.81 1.32
N LYS A 156 -18.29 -1.90 1.89
CA LYS A 156 -18.61 -2.88 2.91
C LYS A 156 -19.16 -4.15 2.23
N TRP A 157 -18.82 -5.29 2.80
CA TRP A 157 -19.26 -6.62 2.35
C TRP A 157 -19.97 -7.35 3.47
N VAL A 158 -21.08 -7.99 3.12
CA VAL A 158 -21.86 -8.84 4.03
C VAL A 158 -22.21 -10.15 3.32
N ASN A 159 -21.77 -11.27 3.88
CA ASN A 159 -22.02 -12.61 3.32
C ASN A 159 -21.69 -12.74 1.83
N GLY A 160 -20.55 -12.19 1.42
CA GLY A 160 -20.09 -12.27 0.04
C GLY A 160 -20.72 -11.27 -0.94
N ALA A 161 -21.59 -10.38 -0.46
CA ALA A 161 -22.22 -9.36 -1.28
C ALA A 161 -21.74 -7.95 -0.95
N GLU A 162 -21.55 -7.14 -1.98
CA GLU A 162 -21.27 -5.71 -1.84
C GLU A 162 -22.49 -4.96 -1.33
N ILE A 163 -22.30 -4.11 -0.34
CA ILE A 163 -23.34 -3.24 0.20
C ILE A 163 -23.30 -1.89 -0.53
N ASN A 164 -24.46 -1.46 -0.99
CA ASN A 164 -24.64 -0.16 -1.63
C ASN A 164 -25.43 0.79 -0.69
N PRO A 165 -25.11 2.10 -0.71
CA PRO A 165 -24.00 2.74 -1.43
C PRO A 165 -22.62 2.33 -0.88
N ALA A 166 -21.57 2.56 -1.68
CA ALA A 166 -20.18 2.44 -1.22
C ALA A 166 -19.91 3.38 -0.04
N LEU A 167 -18.99 3.00 0.85
CA LEU A 167 -18.60 3.86 1.98
C LEU A 167 -17.87 5.12 1.51
N ALA A 168 -17.05 4.98 0.48
CA ALA A 168 -16.38 6.10 -0.19
C ALA A 168 -16.06 5.73 -1.63
N PHE A 169 -16.11 6.70 -2.53
CA PHE A 169 -15.74 6.58 -3.93
C PHE A 169 -15.01 7.85 -4.38
N LYS A 170 -13.96 7.67 -5.16
CA LYS A 170 -13.28 8.77 -5.84
C LYS A 170 -13.13 8.46 -7.32
N SER A 171 -13.74 9.29 -8.17
CA SER A 171 -13.53 9.26 -9.60
C SER A 171 -12.11 9.72 -9.95
N MET A 172 -11.46 9.02 -10.86
CA MET A 172 -10.09 9.28 -11.32
C MET A 172 -10.06 9.26 -12.86
N PRO A 173 -10.73 10.22 -13.53
CA PRO A 173 -10.77 10.27 -14.98
C PRO A 173 -9.37 10.52 -15.56
N GLY A 174 -9.08 9.90 -16.71
CA GLY A 174 -7.78 10.03 -17.37
C GLY A 174 -6.64 9.21 -16.78
N THR A 175 -6.93 8.36 -15.78
CA THR A 175 -5.94 7.39 -15.26
C THR A 175 -5.64 6.33 -16.32
N ASP A 176 -4.34 6.05 -16.53
CA ASP A 176 -3.93 4.87 -17.29
C ASP A 176 -4.02 3.62 -16.40
N TRP A 177 -5.20 2.98 -16.43
CA TRP A 177 -5.53 1.86 -15.56
C TRP A 177 -4.70 0.60 -15.82
N TYR A 178 -4.11 0.47 -17.02
CA TYR A 178 -3.44 -0.75 -17.48
C TYR A 178 -1.96 -0.56 -17.79
N GLY A 179 -1.48 0.69 -17.85
CA GLY A 179 -0.14 1.02 -18.34
C GLY A 179 0.98 0.73 -17.36
N ALA A 180 0.73 0.93 -16.08
CA ALA A 180 1.74 0.83 -15.03
C ALA A 180 1.35 -0.16 -13.93
N ALA A 181 2.35 -0.62 -13.19
CA ALA A 181 2.13 -1.32 -11.92
C ALA A 181 1.94 -0.29 -10.81
N HIS A 182 1.01 -0.57 -9.90
CA HIS A 182 0.65 0.32 -8.80
C HIS A 182 0.78 -0.36 -7.44
N LYS A 183 0.97 0.47 -6.42
CA LYS A 183 0.85 0.06 -5.03
C LYS A 183 -0.52 0.46 -4.51
N LEU A 184 -1.35 -0.52 -4.19
CA LEU A 184 -2.65 -0.32 -3.55
C LEU A 184 -2.51 -0.59 -2.06
N SER A 185 -2.81 0.39 -1.21
CA SER A 185 -2.71 0.19 0.23
C SER A 185 -3.85 0.85 1.00
N VAL A 186 -4.19 0.29 2.15
CA VAL A 186 -5.18 0.85 3.07
C VAL A 186 -4.60 0.95 4.47
N LYS A 187 -4.64 2.15 5.04
CA LYS A 187 -4.39 2.38 6.47
C LYS A 187 -5.70 2.23 7.23
N VAL A 188 -5.72 1.30 8.16
CA VAL A 188 -6.84 0.99 9.04
C VAL A 188 -6.48 1.50 10.44
N GLN A 189 -7.21 2.48 10.96
CA GLN A 189 -6.96 3.05 12.28
C GLN A 189 -8.28 3.37 13.00
N GLY A 190 -8.56 2.67 14.08
CA GLY A 190 -9.87 2.74 14.70
C GLY A 190 -10.97 2.41 13.69
N ASN A 191 -11.95 3.26 13.55
CA ASN A 191 -13.04 3.12 12.57
C ASN A 191 -12.78 3.89 11.26
N THR A 192 -11.57 4.41 11.06
CA THR A 192 -11.19 5.21 9.88
C THR A 192 -10.30 4.39 8.95
N PHE A 193 -10.62 4.44 7.68
CA PHE A 193 -9.92 3.74 6.61
C PHE A 193 -9.43 4.76 5.57
N ILE A 194 -8.14 4.78 5.30
CA ILE A 194 -7.54 5.68 4.31
C ILE A 194 -6.99 4.82 3.18
N GLY A 195 -7.64 4.87 2.02
CA GLY A 195 -7.16 4.25 0.80
C GLY A 195 -6.07 5.09 0.15
N MET A 196 -4.98 4.43 -0.25
CA MET A 196 -3.82 5.07 -0.87
C MET A 196 -3.47 4.36 -2.17
N LEU A 197 -3.11 5.13 -3.19
CA LEU A 197 -2.55 4.64 -4.44
C LEU A 197 -1.14 5.23 -4.59
N ASP A 198 -0.14 4.37 -4.78
CA ASP A 198 1.28 4.74 -4.86
C ASP A 198 1.78 5.57 -3.67
N GLY A 199 1.24 5.26 -2.47
CA GLY A 199 1.56 5.96 -1.24
C GLY A 199 0.81 7.29 -1.04
N VAL A 200 0.03 7.74 -2.01
CA VAL A 200 -0.76 8.97 -1.93
C VAL A 200 -2.17 8.66 -1.42
N PRO A 201 -2.65 9.29 -0.33
CA PRO A 201 -4.03 9.16 0.11
C PRO A 201 -5.01 9.63 -0.97
N VAL A 202 -5.94 8.77 -1.36
CA VAL A 202 -6.90 9.07 -2.42
C VAL A 202 -8.34 9.19 -1.94
N LEU A 203 -8.70 8.43 -0.87
CA LEU A 203 -10.04 8.53 -0.28
C LEU A 203 -10.03 8.09 1.19
N THR A 204 -11.06 8.48 1.92
CA THR A 204 -11.24 8.12 3.33
C THR A 204 -12.69 7.66 3.57
N ALA A 205 -12.84 6.62 4.37
CA ALA A 205 -14.13 6.11 4.82
C ALA A 205 -14.13 5.89 6.34
N THR A 206 -15.31 5.86 6.94
CA THR A 206 -15.51 5.49 8.35
C THR A 206 -16.65 4.50 8.47
N ASP A 207 -16.44 3.40 9.18
CA ASP A 207 -17.49 2.43 9.53
C ASP A 207 -17.03 1.60 10.73
N SER A 208 -17.94 1.23 11.62
CA SER A 208 -17.66 0.49 12.86
C SER A 208 -18.22 -0.92 12.87
N THR A 209 -18.78 -1.39 11.75
CA THR A 209 -19.47 -2.70 11.69
C THR A 209 -18.52 -3.86 11.98
N TYR A 210 -17.31 -3.81 11.44
CA TYR A 210 -16.30 -4.86 11.63
C TYR A 210 -15.08 -4.28 12.38
N PRO A 211 -14.97 -4.52 13.70
CA PRO A 211 -13.88 -3.96 14.49
C PRO A 211 -12.55 -4.69 14.31
N SER A 212 -12.57 -5.90 13.76
CA SER A 212 -11.39 -6.75 13.57
C SER A 212 -11.57 -7.68 12.38
N GLY A 213 -10.51 -8.38 11.99
CA GLY A 213 -10.49 -9.34 10.91
C GLY A 213 -9.17 -9.28 10.14
N GLY A 214 -9.00 -10.20 9.21
CA GLY A 214 -7.80 -10.32 8.38
C GLY A 214 -7.91 -9.55 7.06
N THR A 215 -7.14 -10.01 6.11
CA THR A 215 -7.03 -9.44 4.76
C THR A 215 -7.21 -10.53 3.72
N ALA A 216 -7.63 -10.16 2.51
CA ALA A 216 -7.66 -11.04 1.36
C ALA A 216 -7.50 -10.27 0.06
N LEU A 217 -6.99 -10.91 -0.97
CA LEU A 217 -6.94 -10.37 -2.32
C LEU A 217 -8.25 -10.67 -3.06
N ARG A 218 -8.62 -9.79 -3.97
CA ARG A 218 -9.84 -9.91 -4.77
C ARG A 218 -9.63 -9.50 -6.21
N THR A 219 -10.30 -10.22 -7.11
CA THR A 219 -10.50 -9.84 -8.51
C THR A 219 -11.95 -10.07 -8.92
N TRP A 220 -12.39 -9.51 -10.04
CA TRP A 220 -13.72 -9.72 -10.64
C TRP A 220 -13.66 -9.54 -12.16
N ASP A 221 -14.71 -10.01 -12.86
CA ASP A 221 -14.94 -9.79 -14.30
C ASP A 221 -13.73 -10.07 -15.20
N SER A 222 -13.32 -11.31 -15.29
CA SER A 222 -12.22 -11.76 -16.17
C SER A 222 -10.94 -10.92 -16.03
N THR A 223 -10.69 -10.41 -14.83
CA THR A 223 -9.51 -9.61 -14.53
C THR A 223 -8.24 -10.44 -14.67
N GLN A 224 -7.25 -9.85 -15.33
CA GLN A 224 -5.88 -10.34 -15.39
C GLN A 224 -4.97 -9.34 -14.69
N VAL A 225 -4.40 -9.74 -13.58
CA VAL A 225 -3.51 -8.91 -12.76
C VAL A 225 -2.37 -9.76 -12.22
N CYS A 226 -1.16 -9.23 -12.20
CA CYS A 226 -0.02 -9.81 -11.49
C CYS A 226 0.46 -8.83 -10.42
N MET A 227 0.92 -9.33 -9.28
CA MET A 227 1.32 -8.57 -8.10
C MET A 227 2.68 -9.07 -7.61
N ASP A 228 3.56 -8.16 -7.17
CA ASP A 228 4.92 -8.50 -6.74
C ASP A 228 4.99 -8.96 -5.29
N SER A 229 4.21 -8.33 -4.42
CA SER A 229 4.19 -8.68 -3.00
C SER A 229 2.93 -8.22 -2.30
N PHE A 230 2.70 -8.82 -1.13
CA PHE A 230 1.65 -8.46 -0.20
C PHE A 230 2.24 -8.21 1.19
N GLY A 231 1.72 -7.23 1.91
CA GLY A 231 2.18 -6.91 3.24
C GLY A 231 1.08 -6.42 4.18
N VAL A 232 1.22 -6.73 5.47
CA VAL A 232 0.47 -6.11 6.56
C VAL A 232 1.48 -5.60 7.58
N ASN A 233 1.49 -4.31 7.78
CA ASN A 233 2.50 -3.62 8.58
C ASN A 233 1.86 -2.88 9.75
N PRO A 234 2.56 -2.72 10.89
CA PRO A 234 2.11 -1.82 11.94
C PRO A 234 1.99 -0.38 11.39
N ILE A 235 1.05 0.38 11.94
CA ILE A 235 1.04 1.82 11.70
C ILE A 235 2.30 2.41 12.34
N ALA A 236 3.06 3.14 11.56
CA ALA A 236 4.21 3.87 12.08
C ALA A 236 3.72 4.91 13.12
N PRO A 237 4.38 5.00 14.28
CA PRO A 237 4.07 6.00 15.30
C PRO A 237 4.25 7.43 14.81
#